data_6b9f97587638aea097ce7bb4d1b08c9f
#
_entry.id   6b9f97587638aea097ce7bb4d1b08c9f
#
_cell.length_a   1.000
_cell.length_b   1.000
_cell.length_c   1.000
_cell.angle_alpha   90.00
_cell.angle_beta   90.00
_cell.angle_gamma   90.00
#
_symmetry.space_group_name_H-M   'P 1'
#
loop_
_entity.id
_entity.type
_entity.pdbx_description
1 polymer ?
#
loop_
_entity_poly.entity_id
_entity_poly.type
_entity_poly.pdbx_seq_one_letter_code
_entity_poly.pdbx_strand_id
1 'polypeptide(L)'
;MFFLGIDIGKNTHVASLLDEKAKIIFKAYSFANTLDAAEALLVKLEPYKDSLEIGMEATGHYWLSLYSFLAEHKFIVHVLNPIQTDGWRKGIEIRKRKTDVIDSVLIADLIRYGDFLETSLADEDILSLRNLSRFRVYLVNSVSDLKRKAIAVLDQIFPEYVSVFSNVFGQTSKELLKSLSLPSDYENLSATKIEEVLSNITQKKKSF
;
A
#
# COMPACT_ATOMS: atom_id res chain seq x y z
N MET A 1 31.13 -3.45 -17.30
CA MET A 1 29.86 -3.49 -16.52
C MET A 1 29.09 -2.18 -16.71
N PHE A 2 27.77 -2.29 -16.75
CA PHE A 2 26.85 -1.15 -16.82
C PHE A 2 25.87 -1.21 -15.65
N PHE A 3 25.42 -0.06 -15.21
CA PHE A 3 24.59 0.09 -14.02
C PHE A 3 23.42 1.00 -14.33
N LEU A 4 22.19 0.46 -14.29
CA LEU A 4 20.97 1.19 -14.51
C LEU A 4 20.30 1.49 -13.16
N GLY A 5 20.11 2.75 -12.87
CA GLY A 5 19.27 3.15 -11.73
C GLY A 5 17.90 3.57 -12.22
N ILE A 6 16.86 3.06 -11.57
CA ILE A 6 15.47 3.40 -11.87
C ILE A 6 14.82 4.03 -10.63
N ASP A 7 14.45 5.28 -10.74
CA ASP A 7 13.58 5.93 -9.77
C ASP A 7 12.12 5.60 -10.08
N ILE A 8 11.41 5.06 -9.08
CA ILE A 8 10.09 4.48 -9.22
C ILE A 8 9.01 5.48 -8.83
N GLY A 9 8.23 5.93 -9.79
CA GLY A 9 7.02 6.71 -9.56
C GLY A 9 5.74 5.89 -9.79
N LYS A 10 4.61 6.41 -9.33
CA LYS A 10 3.30 5.77 -9.51
C LYS A 10 2.92 5.61 -10.98
N ASN A 11 3.09 6.67 -11.77
CA ASN A 11 2.64 6.73 -13.16
C ASN A 11 3.81 6.71 -14.14
N THR A 12 4.98 7.13 -13.71
CA THR A 12 6.16 7.33 -14.56
C THR A 12 7.41 6.97 -13.77
N HIS A 13 8.31 6.26 -14.42
CA HIS A 13 9.64 5.92 -13.90
C HIS A 13 10.70 6.72 -14.64
N VAL A 14 11.84 6.95 -13.99
CA VAL A 14 12.99 7.62 -14.60
C VAL A 14 14.23 6.75 -14.47
N ALA A 15 14.91 6.48 -15.59
CA ALA A 15 16.06 5.62 -15.65
C ALA A 15 17.32 6.39 -16.12
N SER A 16 18.47 6.07 -15.52
CA SER A 16 19.77 6.56 -15.94
C SER A 16 20.79 5.42 -15.95
N LEU A 17 21.62 5.35 -16.99
CA LEU A 17 22.61 4.31 -17.19
C LEU A 17 24.03 4.88 -17.06
N LEU A 18 24.85 4.21 -16.26
CA LEU A 18 26.27 4.51 -16.06
C LEU A 18 27.15 3.33 -16.52
N ASP A 19 28.36 3.63 -16.90
CA ASP A 19 29.43 2.62 -17.03
C ASP A 19 30.19 2.43 -15.70
N GLU A 20 31.16 1.52 -15.67
CA GLU A 20 32.01 1.23 -14.51
C GLU A 20 32.83 2.43 -14.01
N LYS A 21 33.09 3.41 -14.89
CA LYS A 21 33.82 4.64 -14.57
C LYS A 21 32.92 5.80 -14.17
N ALA A 22 31.63 5.52 -13.87
CA ALA A 22 30.61 6.50 -13.59
C ALA A 22 30.28 7.46 -14.74
N LYS A 23 30.70 7.13 -15.98
CA LYS A 23 30.33 7.92 -17.15
C LYS A 23 28.86 7.65 -17.49
N ILE A 24 28.11 8.71 -17.65
CA ILE A 24 26.69 8.63 -18.00
C ILE A 24 26.58 8.24 -19.50
N ILE A 25 25.95 7.11 -19.77
CA ILE A 25 25.62 6.63 -21.12
C ILE A 25 24.34 7.25 -21.61
N PHE A 26 23.29 7.21 -20.78
CA PHE A 26 22.08 8.04 -20.95
C PHE A 26 21.53 8.46 -19.58
N LYS A 27 20.81 9.56 -19.57
CA LYS A 27 20.25 10.17 -18.36
C LYS A 27 18.81 10.58 -18.60
N ALA A 28 17.98 10.45 -17.53
CA ALA A 28 16.61 10.95 -17.53
C ALA A 28 15.71 10.29 -18.58
N TYR A 29 15.91 9.02 -18.89
CA TYR A 29 14.97 8.30 -19.72
C TYR A 29 13.69 8.07 -18.92
N SER A 30 12.66 8.85 -19.25
CA SER A 30 11.36 8.77 -18.59
C SER A 30 10.44 7.82 -19.38
N PHE A 31 9.76 6.92 -18.68
CA PHE A 31 8.82 5.97 -19.27
C PHE A 31 7.61 5.73 -18.34
N ALA A 32 6.45 5.48 -18.94
CA ALA A 32 5.21 5.25 -18.21
C ALA A 32 5.24 3.89 -17.49
N ASN A 33 4.48 3.77 -16.41
CA ASN A 33 4.28 2.50 -15.71
C ASN A 33 3.23 1.65 -16.48
N THR A 34 3.58 1.22 -17.70
CA THR A 34 2.77 0.40 -18.60
C THR A 34 3.62 -0.68 -19.23
N LEU A 35 2.99 -1.77 -19.70
CA LEU A 35 3.69 -2.88 -20.35
C LEU A 35 4.46 -2.41 -21.58
N ASP A 36 3.81 -1.66 -22.48
CA ASP A 36 4.43 -1.17 -23.72
C ASP A 36 5.69 -0.34 -23.45
N ALA A 37 5.66 0.48 -22.39
CA ALA A 37 6.81 1.29 -22.01
C ALA A 37 7.94 0.46 -21.36
N ALA A 38 7.59 -0.60 -20.63
CA ALA A 38 8.56 -1.56 -20.11
C ALA A 38 9.21 -2.38 -21.24
N GLU A 39 8.45 -2.79 -22.26
CA GLU A 39 8.98 -3.46 -23.47
C GLU A 39 9.92 -2.52 -24.26
N ALA A 40 9.56 -1.25 -24.40
CA ALA A 40 10.44 -0.26 -25.03
C ALA A 40 11.75 -0.05 -24.23
N LEU A 41 11.68 -0.15 -22.90
CA LEU A 41 12.89 -0.16 -22.06
C LEU A 41 13.76 -1.38 -22.35
N LEU A 42 13.20 -2.59 -22.48
CA LEU A 42 13.95 -3.82 -22.82
C LEU A 42 14.72 -3.65 -24.13
N VAL A 43 14.07 -3.14 -25.17
CA VAL A 43 14.73 -2.89 -26.47
C VAL A 43 15.92 -1.93 -26.30
N LYS A 44 15.76 -0.90 -25.47
CA LYS A 44 16.83 0.06 -25.19
C LYS A 44 17.98 -0.55 -24.39
N LEU A 45 17.71 -1.55 -23.54
CA LEU A 45 18.71 -2.20 -22.67
C LEU A 45 19.41 -3.40 -23.35
N GLU A 46 18.84 -3.92 -24.43
CA GLU A 46 19.36 -5.13 -25.11
C GLU A 46 20.86 -5.05 -25.44
N PRO A 47 21.43 -3.90 -25.88
CA PRO A 47 22.86 -3.80 -26.14
C PRO A 47 23.77 -3.99 -24.91
N TYR A 48 23.21 -3.89 -23.70
CA TYR A 48 23.96 -3.92 -22.45
C TYR A 48 23.69 -5.15 -21.61
N LYS A 49 22.72 -6.00 -22.00
CA LYS A 49 22.11 -7.05 -21.21
C LYS A 49 23.08 -7.97 -20.49
N ASP A 50 24.10 -8.46 -21.20
CA ASP A 50 25.06 -9.44 -20.66
C ASP A 50 25.98 -8.89 -19.55
N SER A 51 26.01 -7.57 -19.38
CA SER A 51 26.88 -6.90 -18.42
C SER A 51 26.17 -5.77 -17.68
N LEU A 52 24.83 -5.88 -17.52
CA LEU A 52 23.98 -4.87 -16.91
C LEU A 52 23.45 -5.34 -15.56
N GLU A 53 23.63 -4.50 -14.56
CA GLU A 53 22.93 -4.60 -13.28
C GLU A 53 21.94 -3.44 -13.15
N ILE A 54 20.76 -3.72 -12.63
CA ILE A 54 19.68 -2.75 -12.48
C ILE A 54 19.40 -2.54 -10.99
N GLY A 55 19.37 -1.28 -10.54
CA GLY A 55 18.94 -0.91 -9.20
C GLY A 55 17.62 -0.18 -9.21
N MET A 56 16.78 -0.46 -8.22
CA MET A 56 15.54 0.30 -7.97
C MET A 56 15.27 0.43 -6.48
N GLU A 57 14.63 1.52 -6.07
CA GLU A 57 14.29 1.76 -4.68
C GLU A 57 12.94 1.12 -4.31
N ALA A 58 12.88 0.42 -3.18
CA ALA A 58 11.66 -0.22 -2.65
C ALA A 58 10.69 0.80 -2.02
N THR A 59 10.31 1.84 -2.76
CA THR A 59 9.35 2.84 -2.28
C THR A 59 7.91 2.40 -2.57
N GLY A 60 7.13 2.18 -1.52
CA GLY A 60 5.74 1.72 -1.64
C GLY A 60 5.64 0.32 -2.28
N HIS A 61 4.74 0.17 -3.27
CA HIS A 61 4.48 -1.10 -3.98
C HIS A 61 4.64 -0.99 -5.49
N TYR A 62 4.91 0.21 -6.01
CA TYR A 62 4.94 0.47 -7.46
C TYR A 62 6.12 -0.20 -8.18
N TRP A 63 7.17 -0.58 -7.46
CA TRP A 63 8.34 -1.25 -8.01
C TRP A 63 8.11 -2.74 -8.33
N LEU A 64 7.13 -3.39 -7.68
CA LEU A 64 6.93 -4.84 -7.77
C LEU A 64 6.66 -5.32 -9.20
N SER A 65 5.77 -4.65 -9.94
CA SER A 65 5.41 -5.03 -11.31
C SER A 65 6.60 -4.92 -12.27
N LEU A 66 7.36 -3.82 -12.18
CA LEU A 66 8.54 -3.63 -13.02
C LEU A 66 9.67 -4.62 -12.63
N TYR A 67 9.84 -4.88 -11.34
CA TYR A 67 10.79 -5.88 -10.84
C TYR A 67 10.48 -7.26 -11.42
N SER A 68 9.26 -7.74 -11.26
CA SER A 68 8.86 -9.06 -11.77
C SER A 68 9.07 -9.15 -13.29
N PHE A 69 8.65 -8.12 -14.03
CA PHE A 69 8.85 -8.05 -15.47
C PHE A 69 10.33 -8.14 -15.87
N LEU A 70 11.22 -7.37 -15.24
CA LEU A 70 12.66 -7.40 -15.54
C LEU A 70 13.32 -8.74 -15.14
N ALA A 71 12.92 -9.30 -14.00
CA ALA A 71 13.42 -10.59 -13.52
C ALA A 71 13.00 -11.76 -14.44
N GLU A 72 11.77 -11.76 -14.95
CA GLU A 72 11.29 -12.71 -15.95
C GLU A 72 12.13 -12.67 -17.23
N HIS A 73 12.59 -11.46 -17.62
CA HIS A 73 13.47 -11.25 -18.77
C HIS A 73 14.96 -11.49 -18.47
N LYS A 74 15.26 -12.08 -17.27
CA LYS A 74 16.62 -12.50 -16.86
C LYS A 74 17.61 -11.37 -16.63
N PHE A 75 17.14 -10.17 -16.29
CA PHE A 75 18.00 -9.11 -15.79
C PHE A 75 18.35 -9.32 -14.31
N ILE A 76 19.54 -8.91 -13.93
CA ILE A 76 19.97 -8.83 -12.53
C ILE A 76 19.38 -7.53 -11.95
N VAL A 77 18.48 -7.65 -10.99
CA VAL A 77 17.78 -6.50 -10.40
C VAL A 77 17.98 -6.46 -8.90
N HIS A 78 18.58 -5.41 -8.42
CA HIS A 78 18.82 -5.11 -7.02
C HIS A 78 17.74 -4.18 -6.49
N VAL A 79 17.03 -4.61 -5.44
CA VAL A 79 16.03 -3.78 -4.77
C VAL A 79 16.65 -3.16 -3.52
N LEU A 80 16.77 -1.85 -3.52
CA LEU A 80 17.48 -1.08 -2.50
C LEU A 80 16.51 -0.57 -1.42
N ASN A 81 16.99 -0.55 -0.17
CA ASN A 81 16.26 0.08 0.91
C ASN A 81 16.35 1.61 0.80
N PRO A 82 15.22 2.36 0.88
CA PRO A 82 15.20 3.82 0.85
C PRO A 82 16.14 4.51 1.85
N ILE A 83 16.44 3.87 2.96
CA ILE A 83 17.40 4.40 3.95
C ILE A 83 18.81 4.46 3.37
N GLN A 84 19.21 3.50 2.55
CA GLN A 84 20.54 3.44 1.94
C GLN A 84 20.69 4.48 0.83
N THR A 85 19.69 4.61 -0.04
CA THR A 85 19.68 5.62 -1.11
C THR A 85 19.69 7.04 -0.54
N ASP A 86 18.95 7.29 0.55
CA ASP A 86 19.00 8.57 1.27
C ASP A 86 20.35 8.82 1.97
N GLY A 87 20.94 7.77 2.55
CA GLY A 87 22.30 7.83 3.13
C GLY A 87 23.36 8.16 2.07
N TRP A 88 23.31 7.48 0.92
CA TRP A 88 24.21 7.71 -0.20
C TRP A 88 24.09 9.13 -0.75
N ARG A 89 22.85 9.63 -0.93
CA ARG A 89 22.58 11.02 -1.33
C ARG A 89 23.21 12.04 -0.38
N LYS A 90 23.07 11.83 0.93
CA LYS A 90 23.66 12.72 1.95
C LYS A 90 25.18 12.74 1.93
N GLY A 91 25.81 11.64 1.53
CA GLY A 91 27.26 11.52 1.41
C GLY A 91 27.83 12.24 0.19
N ILE A 92 27.09 12.28 -0.93
CA ILE A 92 27.54 12.84 -2.20
C ILE A 92 27.09 14.29 -2.41
N GLU A 93 25.84 14.63 -2.04
CA GLU A 93 25.26 15.95 -2.27
C GLU A 93 25.08 16.77 -0.99
N ILE A 94 25.92 17.79 -0.84
CA ILE A 94 25.78 18.80 0.22
C ILE A 94 24.49 19.64 0.05
N ARG A 95 24.00 19.79 -1.18
CA ARG A 95 22.82 20.61 -1.53
C ARG A 95 21.59 19.78 -1.87
N LYS A 96 21.00 19.06 -0.98
CA LYS A 96 19.72 18.31 -1.01
C LYS A 96 18.76 18.60 -2.20
N ARG A 97 19.22 18.48 -3.44
CA ARG A 97 18.35 18.57 -4.61
C ARG A 97 17.74 17.20 -4.88
N LYS A 98 16.46 17.07 -4.60
CA LYS A 98 15.71 15.86 -4.90
C LYS A 98 14.98 16.05 -6.24
N THR A 99 15.34 15.27 -7.24
CA THR A 99 14.63 15.15 -8.52
C THR A 99 14.77 13.71 -9.00
N ASP A 100 13.75 13.19 -9.65
CA ASP A 100 13.71 11.82 -10.17
C ASP A 100 14.93 11.49 -11.04
N VAL A 101 15.47 12.50 -11.75
CA VAL A 101 16.66 12.37 -12.57
C VAL A 101 17.94 12.18 -11.72
N ILE A 102 18.07 12.93 -10.64
CA ILE A 102 19.21 12.80 -9.72
C ILE A 102 19.09 11.47 -8.98
N ASP A 103 17.89 11.09 -8.57
CA ASP A 103 17.64 9.87 -7.83
C ASP A 103 17.96 8.63 -8.68
N SER A 104 17.60 8.59 -9.97
CA SER A 104 17.99 7.50 -10.87
C SER A 104 19.50 7.37 -11.07
N VAL A 105 20.24 8.49 -11.14
CA VAL A 105 21.70 8.47 -11.21
C VAL A 105 22.33 7.99 -9.90
N LEU A 106 21.82 8.45 -8.76
CA LEU A 106 22.29 8.02 -7.44
C LEU A 106 22.09 6.53 -7.19
N ILE A 107 20.93 5.99 -7.62
CA ILE A 107 20.64 4.54 -7.55
C ILE A 107 21.66 3.77 -8.41
N ALA A 108 21.92 4.20 -9.65
CA ALA A 108 22.91 3.57 -10.51
C ALA A 108 24.33 3.63 -9.91
N ASP A 109 24.70 4.76 -9.31
CA ASP A 109 26.01 4.93 -8.70
C ASP A 109 26.17 4.10 -7.42
N LEU A 110 25.13 3.95 -6.62
CA LEU A 110 25.14 3.11 -5.42
C LEU A 110 25.40 1.63 -5.77
N ILE A 111 24.68 1.07 -6.76
CA ILE A 111 24.91 -0.32 -7.20
C ILE A 111 26.28 -0.48 -7.85
N ARG A 112 26.75 0.51 -8.61
CA ARG A 112 28.10 0.53 -9.19
C ARG A 112 29.20 0.49 -8.11
N TYR A 113 29.01 1.19 -7.00
CA TYR A 113 29.94 1.20 -5.88
C TYR A 113 30.00 -0.16 -5.17
N GLY A 114 28.90 -0.90 -5.15
CA GLY A 114 28.83 -2.29 -4.68
C GLY A 114 28.68 -2.45 -3.16
N ASP A 115 28.67 -1.39 -2.38
CA ASP A 115 28.48 -1.44 -0.92
C ASP A 115 27.01 -1.11 -0.56
N PHE A 116 26.14 -2.05 -0.85
CA PHE A 116 24.73 -1.97 -0.51
C PHE A 116 24.19 -3.29 0.03
N LEU A 117 23.18 -3.20 0.88
CA LEU A 117 22.44 -4.36 1.34
C LEU A 117 21.17 -4.50 0.49
N GLU A 118 21.04 -5.61 -0.18
CA GLU A 118 19.80 -5.93 -0.89
C GLU A 118 18.62 -6.05 0.07
N THR A 119 17.50 -5.52 -0.34
CA THR A 119 16.24 -5.82 0.36
C THR A 119 15.92 -7.28 0.09
N SER A 120 15.96 -8.11 1.13
CA SER A 120 15.50 -9.50 1.03
C SER A 120 14.05 -9.50 0.54
N LEU A 121 13.86 -9.94 -0.69
CA LEU A 121 12.52 -10.14 -1.23
C LEU A 121 11.94 -11.37 -0.55
N ALA A 122 10.90 -11.14 0.23
CA ALA A 122 10.15 -12.25 0.81
C ALA A 122 9.47 -13.02 -0.34
N ASP A 123 9.34 -14.32 -0.16
CA ASP A 123 8.58 -15.20 -1.04
C ASP A 123 7.20 -14.61 -1.35
N GLU A 124 6.64 -14.86 -2.52
CA GLU A 124 5.35 -14.31 -2.97
C GLU A 124 4.24 -14.61 -1.96
N ASP A 125 4.24 -15.81 -1.39
CA ASP A 125 3.32 -16.22 -0.33
C ASP A 125 3.47 -15.36 0.93
N ILE A 126 4.69 -15.04 1.33
CA ILE A 126 4.99 -14.20 2.49
C ILE A 126 4.57 -12.74 2.23
N LEU A 127 4.78 -12.24 1.01
CA LEU A 127 4.31 -10.90 0.61
C LEU A 127 2.79 -10.83 0.64
N SER A 128 2.12 -11.83 0.10
CA SER A 128 0.66 -11.94 0.10
C SER A 128 0.11 -12.02 1.51
N LEU A 129 0.69 -12.85 2.38
CA LEU A 129 0.31 -12.96 3.79
C LEU A 129 0.50 -11.63 4.52
N ARG A 130 1.59 -10.93 4.29
CA ARG A 130 1.86 -9.61 4.87
C ARG A 130 0.78 -8.59 4.45
N ASN A 131 0.42 -8.58 3.17
CA ASN A 131 -0.59 -7.66 2.65
C ASN A 131 -1.97 -7.98 3.23
N LEU A 132 -2.37 -9.24 3.28
CA LEU A 132 -3.63 -9.69 3.89
C LEU A 132 -3.68 -9.35 5.38
N SER A 133 -2.60 -9.57 6.12
CA SER A 133 -2.51 -9.25 7.54
C SER A 133 -2.66 -7.75 7.80
N ARG A 134 -2.00 -6.90 7.01
CA ARG A 134 -2.15 -5.44 7.10
C ARG A 134 -3.56 -4.99 6.74
N PHE A 135 -4.16 -5.58 5.71
CA PHE A 135 -5.53 -5.27 5.31
C PHE A 135 -6.53 -5.69 6.40
N ARG A 136 -6.33 -6.85 7.03
CA ARG A 136 -7.13 -7.27 8.20
C ARG A 136 -7.06 -6.25 9.34
N VAL A 137 -5.85 -5.80 9.70
CA VAL A 137 -5.67 -4.77 10.74
C VAL A 137 -6.38 -3.47 10.37
N TYR A 138 -6.26 -3.04 9.12
CA TYR A 138 -6.98 -1.86 8.60
C TYR A 138 -8.50 -2.00 8.76
N LEU A 139 -9.08 -3.15 8.38
CA LEU A 139 -10.52 -3.40 8.51
C LEU A 139 -10.97 -3.40 9.98
N VAL A 140 -10.23 -4.03 10.88
CA VAL A 140 -10.53 -4.05 12.32
C VAL A 140 -10.53 -2.63 12.90
N ASN A 141 -9.54 -1.82 12.55
CA ASN A 141 -9.45 -0.43 12.99
C ASN A 141 -10.61 0.40 12.41
N SER A 142 -10.95 0.23 11.14
CA SER A 142 -12.07 0.91 10.49
C SER A 142 -13.41 0.59 11.14
N VAL A 143 -13.65 -0.68 11.50
CA VAL A 143 -14.84 -1.09 12.26
C VAL A 143 -14.88 -0.40 13.63
N SER A 144 -13.75 -0.31 14.31
CA SER A 144 -13.65 0.35 15.63
C SER A 144 -13.94 1.85 15.53
N ASP A 145 -13.45 2.51 14.48
CA ASP A 145 -13.72 3.92 14.21
C ASP A 145 -15.19 4.18 13.90
N LEU A 146 -15.83 3.33 13.10
CA LEU A 146 -17.25 3.41 12.79
C LEU A 146 -18.11 3.21 14.06
N LYS A 147 -17.73 2.25 14.90
CA LYS A 147 -18.40 2.03 16.19
C LYS A 147 -18.32 3.27 17.08
N ARG A 148 -17.14 3.89 17.21
CA ARG A 148 -16.98 5.14 17.99
C ARG A 148 -17.85 6.27 17.45
N LYS A 149 -17.91 6.44 16.14
CA LYS A 149 -18.77 7.45 15.51
C LYS A 149 -20.25 7.17 15.76
N ALA A 150 -20.69 5.91 15.66
CA ALA A 150 -22.07 5.53 15.95
C ALA A 150 -22.46 5.79 17.43
N ILE A 151 -21.57 5.48 18.37
CA ILE A 151 -21.79 5.81 19.79
C ILE A 151 -21.90 7.31 19.97
N ALA A 152 -21.00 8.10 19.39
CA ALA A 152 -21.02 9.56 19.50
C ALA A 152 -22.31 10.19 18.94
N VAL A 153 -22.94 9.56 17.94
CA VAL A 153 -24.25 9.98 17.45
C VAL A 153 -25.36 9.57 18.43
N LEU A 154 -25.32 8.33 18.94
CA LEU A 154 -26.31 7.87 19.94
C LEU A 154 -26.26 8.72 21.22
N ASP A 155 -25.08 9.06 21.70
CA ASP A 155 -24.92 9.93 22.89
C ASP A 155 -25.56 11.31 22.70
N GLN A 156 -25.68 11.79 21.46
CA GLN A 156 -26.30 13.10 21.18
C GLN A 156 -27.82 13.02 21.04
N ILE A 157 -28.36 11.93 20.47
CA ILE A 157 -29.78 11.83 20.14
C ILE A 157 -30.56 10.88 21.04
N PHE A 158 -29.90 9.87 21.61
CA PHE A 158 -30.52 8.83 22.45
C PHE A 158 -29.52 8.25 23.46
N PRO A 159 -29.03 9.06 24.43
CA PRO A 159 -27.96 8.64 25.34
C PRO A 159 -28.35 7.43 26.22
N GLU A 160 -29.63 7.28 26.57
CA GLU A 160 -30.12 6.17 27.38
C GLU A 160 -29.99 4.82 26.66
N TYR A 161 -29.99 4.81 25.32
CA TYR A 161 -29.96 3.60 24.52
C TYR A 161 -28.71 2.75 24.80
N VAL A 162 -27.58 3.42 24.97
CA VAL A 162 -26.28 2.76 25.19
C VAL A 162 -26.28 1.93 26.47
N SER A 163 -27.02 2.36 27.50
CA SER A 163 -27.10 1.69 28.81
C SER A 163 -28.01 0.44 28.81
N VAL A 164 -28.92 0.31 27.82
CA VAL A 164 -29.88 -0.79 27.74
C VAL A 164 -29.25 -2.11 27.28
N PHE A 165 -28.18 -2.05 26.50
CA PHE A 165 -27.57 -3.23 25.90
C PHE A 165 -26.14 -3.46 26.41
N SER A 166 -25.83 -4.68 26.83
CA SER A 166 -24.43 -5.08 27.11
C SER A 166 -23.51 -4.96 25.88
N ASN A 167 -24.09 -5.06 24.68
CA ASN A 167 -23.41 -4.83 23.41
C ASN A 167 -24.33 -4.07 22.45
N VAL A 168 -24.12 -2.77 22.34
CA VAL A 168 -24.86 -1.86 21.45
C VAL A 168 -24.75 -2.27 19.98
N PHE A 169 -23.67 -2.95 19.59
CA PHE A 169 -23.49 -3.48 18.23
C PHE A 169 -23.91 -4.93 18.07
N GLY A 170 -24.62 -5.47 19.05
CA GLY A 170 -25.26 -6.79 18.96
C GLY A 170 -26.39 -6.81 17.91
N GLN A 171 -26.74 -8.01 17.44
CA GLN A 171 -27.77 -8.19 16.41
C GLN A 171 -29.11 -7.53 16.80
N THR A 172 -29.59 -7.81 17.99
CA THR A 172 -30.87 -7.30 18.51
C THR A 172 -30.88 -5.77 18.55
N SER A 173 -29.85 -5.15 19.10
CA SER A 173 -29.73 -3.70 19.15
C SER A 173 -29.70 -3.07 17.74
N LYS A 174 -28.90 -3.66 16.82
CA LYS A 174 -28.85 -3.15 15.43
C LYS A 174 -30.18 -3.23 14.69
N GLU A 175 -30.91 -4.33 14.83
CA GLU A 175 -32.23 -4.45 14.20
C GLU A 175 -33.26 -3.52 14.85
N LEU A 176 -33.16 -3.32 16.15
CA LEU A 176 -34.04 -2.37 16.85
C LEU A 176 -33.75 -0.93 16.37
N LEU A 177 -32.48 -0.50 16.29
CA LEU A 177 -32.09 0.81 15.76
C LEU A 177 -32.50 1.03 14.29
N LYS A 178 -32.55 -0.02 13.49
CA LYS A 178 -33.05 0.09 12.10
C LYS A 178 -34.56 0.35 12.03
N SER A 179 -35.29 -0.18 12.98
CA SER A 179 -36.75 -0.09 13.02
C SER A 179 -37.27 1.11 13.82
N LEU A 180 -36.55 1.46 14.89
CA LEU A 180 -36.91 2.47 15.88
C LEU A 180 -35.62 3.26 16.19
N SER A 181 -35.35 4.32 15.41
CA SER A 181 -34.07 5.03 15.45
C SER A 181 -34.01 6.19 16.46
N LEU A 182 -35.18 6.75 16.80
CA LEU A 182 -35.29 7.95 17.63
C LEU A 182 -36.00 7.66 18.95
N PRO A 183 -35.72 8.41 20.01
CA PRO A 183 -36.47 8.31 21.29
C PRO A 183 -37.97 8.42 21.11
N SER A 184 -38.41 9.32 20.24
CA SER A 184 -39.85 9.51 19.92
C SER A 184 -40.55 8.27 19.36
N ASP A 185 -39.80 7.36 18.72
CA ASP A 185 -40.36 6.11 18.20
C ASP A 185 -40.80 5.17 19.33
N TYR A 186 -40.26 5.38 20.54
CA TYR A 186 -40.57 4.57 21.74
C TYR A 186 -41.65 5.16 22.63
N GLU A 187 -41.94 6.47 22.56
CA GLU A 187 -42.84 7.16 23.45
C GLU A 187 -44.29 6.60 23.43
N ASN A 188 -44.72 6.08 22.27
CA ASN A 188 -46.07 5.57 22.07
C ASN A 188 -46.10 4.04 21.87
N LEU A 189 -44.99 3.35 22.15
CA LEU A 189 -44.94 1.89 22.00
C LEU A 189 -45.39 1.19 23.29
N SER A 190 -46.36 0.27 23.14
CA SER A 190 -46.67 -0.67 24.22
C SER A 190 -45.55 -1.73 24.34
N ALA A 191 -45.40 -2.28 25.56
CA ALA A 191 -44.46 -3.37 25.80
C ALA A 191 -44.67 -4.56 24.85
N THR A 192 -45.93 -4.88 24.53
CA THR A 192 -46.32 -5.93 23.56
C THR A 192 -45.76 -5.68 22.14
N LYS A 193 -45.74 -4.40 21.71
CA LYS A 193 -45.18 -4.04 20.40
C LYS A 193 -43.68 -4.21 20.33
N ILE A 194 -42.99 -3.87 21.42
CA ILE A 194 -41.54 -4.07 21.54
C ILE A 194 -41.21 -5.58 21.54
N GLU A 195 -41.97 -6.39 22.26
CA GLU A 195 -41.83 -7.85 22.26
C GLU A 195 -42.08 -8.45 20.87
N GLU A 196 -43.04 -7.94 20.11
CA GLU A 196 -43.31 -8.36 18.74
C GLU A 196 -42.10 -8.06 17.82
N VAL A 197 -41.52 -6.86 17.90
CA VAL A 197 -40.33 -6.51 17.16
C VAL A 197 -39.14 -7.40 17.53
N LEU A 198 -38.92 -7.64 18.82
CA LEU A 198 -37.85 -8.50 19.32
C LEU A 198 -38.05 -9.98 18.91
N SER A 199 -39.28 -10.49 18.93
CA SER A 199 -39.59 -11.86 18.51
C SER A 199 -39.36 -12.06 17.02
N ASN A 200 -39.72 -11.10 16.18
CA ASN A 200 -39.46 -11.11 14.75
C ASN A 200 -37.94 -11.13 14.42
N ILE A 201 -37.15 -10.42 15.21
CA ILE A 201 -35.66 -10.45 15.10
C ILE A 201 -35.10 -11.85 15.45
N THR A 202 -35.69 -12.48 16.47
CA THR A 202 -35.26 -13.80 16.94
C THR A 202 -35.64 -14.91 15.95
N GLN A 203 -36.82 -14.81 15.30
CA GLN A 203 -37.29 -15.77 14.28
C GLN A 203 -36.44 -15.71 12.99
N LYS A 204 -36.06 -14.53 12.53
CA LYS A 204 -35.11 -14.38 11.40
C LYS A 204 -33.77 -15.05 11.65
N LYS A 205 -33.37 -15.23 12.92
CA LYS A 205 -32.12 -15.88 13.32
C LYS A 205 -32.15 -17.41 13.20
N LYS A 206 -33.35 -18.03 13.14
CA LYS A 206 -33.54 -19.49 13.02
C LYS A 206 -33.62 -19.98 11.58
N SER A 207 -33.70 -19.07 10.59
CA SER A 207 -33.86 -19.41 9.17
C SER A 207 -32.56 -19.25 8.34
N PHE A 208 -31.43 -19.11 8.99
CA PHE A 208 -30.08 -19.18 8.46
C PHE A 208 -29.24 -20.21 9.25
#